data_3141ce94a7f73b4563482dabdcdb817f
#
_entry.id   3141ce94a7f73b4563482dabdcdb817f
#
_cell.length_a   1.000
_cell.length_b   1.000
_cell.length_c   1.000
_cell.angle_alpha   90.00
_cell.angle_beta   90.00
_cell.angle_gamma   90.00
#
_symmetry.space_group_name_H-M   'P 1'
#
loop_
_entity.id
_entity.type
_entity.pdbx_description
1 polymer ?
#
loop_
_entity_poly.entity_id
_entity_poly.type
_entity_poly.pdbx_seq_one_letter_code
_entity_poly.pdbx_strand_id
1 'polypeptide(L)'
;SENLTDITKEDKEFLIEYGLSAIIDLRGREEALIYPNPFRGDDRVNYINCPLITDGILDLRKVKEVGFDPGEFYVKLVEYKEMIYNIFQFILQNIDGCILFHCQAGKDRTGVLAMILMGLAGVAKEDIIANYEVTYTYLKENVTLRLDDGLEELEFSKPQWIERAYDHILEHYGSFKVYLMAVGLTKKEIKKVRQKLVI
;
A
#
# COMPACT_ATOMS: atom_id res chain seq x y z
N SER A 1 5.70 0.89 4.68
CA SER A 1 7.08 0.40 4.81
C SER A 1 7.52 -0.32 3.53
N GLU A 2 8.82 -0.46 3.32
CA GLU A 2 9.40 -1.44 2.40
C GLU A 2 9.26 -2.86 2.97
N ASN A 3 9.68 -3.88 2.21
CA ASN A 3 9.64 -5.26 2.68
C ASN A 3 10.53 -5.46 3.92
N LEU A 4 10.22 -6.49 4.71
CA LEU A 4 10.87 -6.76 5.99
C LEU A 4 11.86 -7.94 5.92
N THR A 5 12.20 -8.40 4.72
CA THR A 5 12.98 -9.65 4.53
C THR A 5 14.33 -9.60 5.25
N ASP A 6 14.98 -8.44 5.26
CA ASP A 6 16.34 -8.27 5.76
C ASP A 6 16.43 -7.67 7.17
N ILE A 7 15.30 -7.57 7.90
CA ILE A 7 15.35 -7.10 9.28
C ILE A 7 16.08 -8.10 10.19
N THR A 8 16.80 -7.57 11.16
CA THR A 8 17.49 -8.40 12.16
C THR A 8 16.52 -9.07 13.12
N LYS A 9 16.99 -10.04 13.89
CA LYS A 9 16.17 -10.63 14.97
C LYS A 9 15.86 -9.60 16.05
N GLU A 10 16.79 -8.71 16.32
CA GLU A 10 16.68 -7.62 17.28
C GLU A 10 15.60 -6.62 16.82
N ASP A 11 15.58 -6.25 15.54
CA ASP A 11 14.54 -5.38 14.98
C ASP A 11 13.15 -6.05 15.04
N LYS A 12 13.10 -7.35 14.77
CA LYS A 12 11.86 -8.12 14.87
C LYS A 12 11.30 -8.08 16.30
N GLU A 13 12.12 -8.36 17.30
CA GLU A 13 11.69 -8.29 18.70
C GLU A 13 11.32 -6.86 19.12
N PHE A 14 12.08 -5.87 18.69
CA PHE A 14 11.76 -4.46 18.92
C PHE A 14 10.37 -4.08 18.38
N LEU A 15 10.03 -4.51 17.16
CA LEU A 15 8.71 -4.22 16.58
C LEU A 15 7.58 -4.89 17.39
N ILE A 16 7.80 -6.09 17.90
CA ILE A 16 6.82 -6.78 18.76
C ILE A 16 6.66 -6.04 20.09
N GLU A 17 7.77 -5.65 20.74
CA GLU A 17 7.76 -4.88 21.98
C GLU A 17 7.10 -3.51 21.78
N TYR A 18 7.27 -2.88 20.62
CA TYR A 18 6.57 -1.63 20.23
C TYR A 18 5.06 -1.81 20.10
N GLY A 19 4.58 -3.06 20.02
CA GLY A 19 3.17 -3.40 19.96
C GLY A 19 2.68 -3.83 18.57
N LEU A 20 3.59 -4.17 17.64
CA LEU A 20 3.22 -4.73 16.35
C LEU A 20 2.40 -6.01 16.56
N SER A 21 1.16 -6.01 16.11
CA SER A 21 0.23 -7.13 16.26
C SER A 21 -0.28 -7.68 14.93
N ALA A 22 -0.15 -6.91 13.84
CA ALA A 22 -0.63 -7.35 12.53
C ALA A 22 0.24 -6.81 11.38
N ILE A 23 0.37 -7.59 10.31
CA ILE A 23 1.10 -7.22 9.10
C ILE A 23 0.25 -7.50 7.87
N ILE A 24 0.18 -6.52 6.97
CA ILE A 24 -0.42 -6.63 5.65
C ILE A 24 0.69 -6.57 4.61
N ASP A 25 0.95 -7.69 3.95
CA ASP A 25 1.90 -7.79 2.84
C ASP A 25 1.14 -7.59 1.52
N LEU A 26 1.38 -6.44 0.86
CA LEU A 26 0.74 -6.04 -0.38
C LEU A 26 1.43 -6.60 -1.63
N ARG A 27 2.48 -7.39 -1.47
CA ARG A 27 3.24 -7.97 -2.57
C ARG A 27 2.47 -9.08 -3.28
N GLY A 28 2.79 -9.28 -4.55
CA GLY A 28 2.34 -10.45 -5.29
C GLY A 28 2.74 -11.76 -4.59
N ARG A 29 2.00 -12.84 -4.84
CA ARG A 29 2.26 -14.13 -4.19
C ARG A 29 3.66 -14.66 -4.47
N GLU A 30 4.13 -14.51 -5.70
CA GLU A 30 5.49 -14.91 -6.10
C GLU A 30 6.56 -14.08 -5.41
N GLU A 31 6.38 -12.74 -5.35
CA GLU A 31 7.28 -11.86 -4.60
C GLU A 31 7.41 -12.29 -3.14
N ALA A 32 6.27 -12.60 -2.48
CA ALA A 32 6.20 -13.00 -1.09
C ALA A 32 6.78 -14.42 -0.84
N LEU A 33 6.86 -15.27 -1.88
CA LEU A 33 7.50 -16.58 -1.81
C LEU A 33 9.02 -16.48 -1.99
N ILE A 34 9.49 -15.65 -2.91
CA ILE A 34 10.92 -15.43 -3.17
C ILE A 34 11.58 -14.69 -1.99
N TYR A 35 10.88 -13.71 -1.44
CA TYR A 35 11.33 -12.88 -0.32
C TYR A 35 10.38 -13.04 0.88
N PRO A 36 10.48 -14.15 1.64
CA PRO A 36 9.52 -14.43 2.70
C PRO A 36 9.57 -13.38 3.81
N ASN A 37 8.40 -12.98 4.30
CA ASN A 37 8.30 -12.07 5.43
C ASN A 37 8.69 -12.82 6.72
N PRO A 38 9.58 -12.25 7.57
CA PRO A 38 10.10 -12.92 8.78
C PRO A 38 9.05 -13.15 9.87
N PHE A 39 7.88 -12.50 9.78
CA PHE A 39 6.75 -12.72 10.69
C PHE A 39 5.76 -13.77 10.19
N ARG A 40 5.96 -14.32 9.00
CA ARG A 40 5.10 -15.40 8.49
C ARG A 40 5.24 -16.66 9.35
N GLY A 41 4.15 -17.03 10.03
CA GLY A 41 4.13 -18.15 10.95
C GLY A 41 4.59 -17.83 12.39
N ASP A 42 4.78 -16.56 12.73
CA ASP A 42 4.99 -16.13 14.11
C ASP A 42 3.63 -15.87 14.78
N ASP A 43 3.28 -16.68 15.77
CA ASP A 43 1.97 -16.66 16.45
C ASP A 43 1.68 -15.35 17.21
N ARG A 44 2.69 -14.49 17.40
CA ARG A 44 2.57 -13.20 18.08
C ARG A 44 2.02 -12.10 17.17
N VAL A 45 2.06 -12.31 15.84
CA VAL A 45 1.68 -11.31 14.85
C VAL A 45 0.74 -11.92 13.81
N ASN A 46 -0.43 -11.35 13.65
CA ASN A 46 -1.35 -11.74 12.60
C ASN A 46 -0.81 -11.29 11.23
N TYR A 47 -0.45 -12.23 10.37
CA TYR A 47 0.08 -11.95 9.04
C TYR A 47 -0.91 -12.32 7.96
N ILE A 48 -1.10 -11.40 7.00
CA ILE A 48 -1.85 -11.68 5.77
C ILE A 48 -1.07 -11.21 4.55
N ASN A 49 -1.08 -12.02 3.47
CA ASN A 49 -0.68 -11.55 2.15
C ASN A 49 -1.94 -11.18 1.35
N CYS A 50 -2.10 -9.88 1.10
CA CYS A 50 -3.18 -9.28 0.30
C CYS A 50 -2.56 -8.61 -0.94
N PRO A 51 -2.34 -9.33 -2.03
CA PRO A 51 -1.66 -8.81 -3.21
C PRO A 51 -2.43 -7.64 -3.83
N LEU A 52 -1.96 -6.42 -3.60
CA LEU A 52 -2.52 -5.24 -4.28
C LEU A 52 -1.89 -5.09 -5.67
N ILE A 53 -1.91 -6.17 -6.42
CA ILE A 53 -1.47 -6.28 -7.80
C ILE A 53 -2.02 -7.59 -8.36
N THR A 54 -2.51 -7.58 -9.59
CA THR A 54 -2.88 -8.82 -10.29
C THR A 54 -1.81 -9.16 -11.33
N ASP A 55 -1.65 -10.45 -11.63
CA ASP A 55 -0.69 -10.97 -12.62
C ASP A 55 -0.86 -10.37 -14.04
N GLY A 56 -1.93 -9.60 -14.27
CA GLY A 56 -2.19 -8.88 -15.53
C GLY A 56 -1.92 -7.38 -15.49
N ILE A 57 -1.61 -6.78 -14.32
CA ILE A 57 -1.40 -5.33 -14.19
C ILE A 57 0.01 -4.92 -14.62
N LEU A 58 0.99 -5.79 -14.46
CA LEU A 58 2.37 -5.62 -14.92
C LEU A 58 2.77 -6.76 -15.87
N ASP A 59 2.06 -6.89 -16.99
CA ASP A 59 2.60 -7.65 -18.10
C ASP A 59 3.72 -6.80 -18.75
N LEU A 60 4.95 -7.07 -18.34
CA LEU A 60 6.14 -6.37 -18.82
C LEU A 60 6.29 -6.42 -20.35
N ARG A 61 5.69 -7.44 -21.03
CA ARG A 61 5.67 -7.53 -22.50
C ARG A 61 4.74 -6.46 -23.08
N LYS A 62 3.56 -6.26 -22.49
CA LYS A 62 2.65 -5.17 -22.89
C LYS A 62 3.21 -3.81 -22.58
N VAL A 63 3.91 -3.66 -21.46
CA VAL A 63 4.60 -2.40 -21.11
C VAL A 63 5.60 -2.01 -22.19
N LYS A 64 6.37 -2.96 -22.73
CA LYS A 64 7.32 -2.70 -23.82
C LYS A 64 6.65 -2.34 -25.15
N GLU A 65 5.44 -2.84 -25.40
CA GLU A 65 4.72 -2.64 -26.67
C GLU A 65 3.89 -1.35 -26.69
N VAL A 66 3.27 -0.96 -25.57
CA VAL A 66 2.26 0.11 -25.50
C VAL A 66 2.71 1.31 -24.67
N GLY A 67 3.86 1.20 -23.98
CA GLY A 67 4.31 2.14 -22.97
C GLY A 67 3.62 1.92 -21.61
N PHE A 68 4.30 2.32 -20.55
CA PHE A 68 3.78 2.25 -19.18
C PHE A 68 3.35 3.62 -18.70
N ASP A 69 2.08 3.77 -18.33
CA ASP A 69 1.57 4.96 -17.65
C ASP A 69 1.45 4.68 -16.15
N PRO A 70 2.39 5.19 -15.32
CA PRO A 70 2.35 4.99 -13.87
C PRO A 70 1.09 5.56 -13.22
N GLY A 71 0.56 6.67 -13.72
CA GLY A 71 -0.68 7.25 -13.20
C GLY A 71 -1.88 6.33 -13.41
N GLU A 72 -1.98 5.72 -14.59
CA GLU A 72 -3.02 4.72 -14.88
C GLU A 72 -2.86 3.46 -14.02
N PHE A 73 -1.63 3.06 -13.75
CA PHE A 73 -1.35 1.96 -12.84
C PHE A 73 -1.89 2.23 -11.43
N TYR A 74 -1.70 3.45 -10.88
CA TYR A 74 -2.23 3.82 -9.57
C TYR A 74 -3.76 3.85 -9.55
N VAL A 75 -4.39 4.29 -10.63
CA VAL A 75 -5.86 4.21 -10.78
C VAL A 75 -6.34 2.76 -10.74
N LYS A 76 -5.64 1.84 -11.40
CA LYS A 76 -5.99 0.41 -11.35
C LYS A 76 -5.84 -0.18 -9.96
N LEU A 77 -4.85 0.26 -9.16
CA LEU A 77 -4.71 -0.18 -7.77
C LEU A 77 -5.90 0.22 -6.91
N VAL A 78 -6.42 1.45 -7.05
CA VAL A 78 -7.62 1.88 -6.29
C VAL A 78 -8.89 1.22 -6.82
N GLU A 79 -8.97 0.86 -8.08
CA GLU A 79 -10.13 0.15 -8.63
C GLU A 79 -10.13 -1.36 -8.34
N TYR A 80 -9.05 -1.92 -7.79
CA TYR A 80 -9.02 -3.31 -7.33
C TYR A 80 -9.77 -3.46 -5.99
N LYS A 81 -11.06 -3.16 -6.03
CA LYS A 81 -11.95 -3.03 -4.86
C LYS A 81 -12.02 -4.29 -4.00
N GLU A 82 -11.99 -5.47 -4.62
CA GLU A 82 -12.00 -6.74 -3.87
C GLU A 82 -10.81 -6.82 -2.91
N MET A 83 -9.61 -6.45 -3.38
CA MET A 83 -8.42 -6.52 -2.55
C MET A 83 -8.41 -5.41 -1.49
N ILE A 84 -8.84 -4.20 -1.84
CA ILE A 84 -9.04 -3.11 -0.88
C ILE A 84 -10.05 -3.54 0.20
N TYR A 85 -11.15 -4.20 -0.16
CA TYR A 85 -12.10 -4.74 0.81
C TYR A 85 -11.43 -5.72 1.78
N ASN A 86 -10.68 -6.69 1.27
CA ASN A 86 -9.97 -7.68 2.09
C ASN A 86 -8.95 -7.04 3.05
N ILE A 87 -8.20 -6.03 2.57
CA ILE A 87 -7.27 -5.24 3.38
C ILE A 87 -8.02 -4.55 4.53
N PHE A 88 -9.12 -3.88 4.25
CA PHE A 88 -9.91 -3.18 5.27
C PHE A 88 -10.59 -4.14 6.26
N GLN A 89 -11.05 -5.31 5.82
CA GLN A 89 -11.56 -6.35 6.73
C GLN A 89 -10.47 -6.84 7.69
N PHE A 90 -9.24 -7.04 7.20
CA PHE A 90 -8.12 -7.40 8.06
C PHE A 90 -7.75 -6.29 9.05
N ILE A 91 -7.77 -5.01 8.61
CA ILE A 91 -7.58 -3.86 9.51
C ILE A 91 -8.63 -3.86 10.61
N LEU A 92 -9.90 -4.12 10.29
CA LEU A 92 -11.00 -4.16 11.26
C LEU A 92 -10.88 -5.30 12.27
N GLN A 93 -10.36 -6.45 11.86
CA GLN A 93 -10.09 -7.59 12.75
C GLN A 93 -8.94 -7.31 13.73
N ASN A 94 -8.01 -6.43 13.37
CA ASN A 94 -6.81 -6.10 14.15
C ASN A 94 -6.82 -4.63 14.63
N ILE A 95 -8.02 -4.04 14.77
CA ILE A 95 -8.18 -2.59 14.95
C ILE A 95 -7.54 -2.05 16.23
N ASP A 96 -7.44 -2.86 17.27
CA ASP A 96 -6.96 -2.43 18.59
C ASP A 96 -5.41 -2.48 18.70
N GLY A 97 -4.73 -3.13 17.75
CA GLY A 97 -3.28 -3.28 17.74
C GLY A 97 -2.54 -2.33 16.80
N CYS A 98 -1.22 -2.41 16.80
CA CYS A 98 -0.39 -1.76 15.80
C CYS A 98 -0.35 -2.61 14.51
N ILE A 99 -0.70 -2.01 13.38
CA ILE A 99 -0.74 -2.66 12.07
C ILE A 99 0.34 -2.07 11.18
N LEU A 100 1.24 -2.91 10.68
CA LEU A 100 2.22 -2.55 9.67
C LEU A 100 1.72 -3.01 8.29
N PHE A 101 1.82 -2.18 7.28
CA PHE A 101 1.61 -2.60 5.90
C PHE A 101 2.81 -2.25 5.03
N HIS A 102 3.13 -3.12 4.08
CA HIS A 102 4.27 -2.96 3.21
C HIS A 102 4.05 -3.59 1.82
N CYS A 103 4.87 -3.17 0.86
CA CYS A 103 5.04 -3.86 -0.40
C CYS A 103 6.53 -4.23 -0.60
N GLN A 104 7.06 -4.17 -1.81
CA GLN A 104 8.49 -4.43 -2.05
C GLN A 104 9.35 -3.23 -1.64
N ALA A 105 9.12 -2.07 -2.26
CA ALA A 105 9.88 -0.84 -2.00
C ALA A 105 9.18 0.14 -1.04
N GLY A 106 7.97 -0.19 -0.55
CA GLY A 106 7.21 0.72 0.30
C GLY A 106 6.66 1.97 -0.40
N LYS A 107 6.67 2.01 -1.71
CA LYS A 107 6.32 3.18 -2.52
C LYS A 107 4.91 3.11 -3.11
N ASP A 108 4.71 2.31 -4.15
CA ASP A 108 3.51 2.38 -4.99
C ASP A 108 2.27 1.80 -4.29
N ARG A 109 2.22 0.51 -4.04
CA ARG A 109 1.10 -0.18 -3.38
C ARG A 109 0.89 0.33 -1.94
N THR A 110 1.98 0.52 -1.23
CA THR A 110 2.01 1.10 0.12
C THR A 110 1.53 2.55 0.10
N GLY A 111 1.98 3.36 -0.86
CA GLY A 111 1.56 4.75 -1.04
C GLY A 111 0.07 4.87 -1.34
N VAL A 112 -0.48 4.00 -2.20
CA VAL A 112 -1.93 3.98 -2.50
C VAL A 112 -2.75 3.65 -1.25
N LEU A 113 -2.36 2.63 -0.47
CA LEU A 113 -3.08 2.31 0.77
C LEU A 113 -2.95 3.44 1.80
N ALA A 114 -1.76 4.05 1.93
CA ALA A 114 -1.54 5.20 2.79
C ALA A 114 -2.42 6.40 2.38
N MET A 115 -2.51 6.70 1.08
CA MET A 115 -3.39 7.74 0.54
C MET A 115 -4.86 7.50 0.92
N ILE A 116 -5.35 6.27 0.77
CA ILE A 116 -6.75 5.93 1.11
C ILE A 116 -7.00 6.13 2.61
N LEU A 117 -6.08 5.70 3.48
CA LEU A 117 -6.19 5.84 4.93
C LEU A 117 -6.12 7.32 5.36
N MET A 118 -5.15 8.08 4.83
CA MET A 118 -5.00 9.51 5.10
C MET A 118 -6.20 10.32 4.58
N GLY A 119 -6.68 10.02 3.37
CA GLY A 119 -7.87 10.66 2.81
C GLY A 119 -9.14 10.36 3.63
N LEU A 120 -9.30 9.14 4.16
CA LEU A 120 -10.37 8.80 5.09
C LEU A 120 -10.24 9.55 6.41
N ALA A 121 -9.03 9.76 6.91
CA ALA A 121 -8.76 10.56 8.11
C ALA A 121 -9.10 12.05 7.91
N GLY A 122 -9.06 12.54 6.68
CA GLY A 122 -9.31 13.94 6.34
C GLY A 122 -8.04 14.78 6.22
N VAL A 123 -6.91 14.11 5.96
CA VAL A 123 -5.63 14.79 5.67
C VAL A 123 -5.75 15.57 4.35
N ALA A 124 -5.15 16.75 4.27
CA ALA A 124 -5.15 17.57 3.07
C ALA A 124 -4.44 16.87 1.89
N LYS A 125 -4.88 17.13 0.66
CA LYS A 125 -4.33 16.52 -0.55
C LYS A 125 -2.83 16.75 -0.66
N GLU A 126 -2.40 17.97 -0.38
CA GLU A 126 -1.00 18.41 -0.44
C GLU A 126 -0.11 17.62 0.51
N ASP A 127 -0.59 17.36 1.73
CA ASP A 127 0.14 16.59 2.74
C ASP A 127 0.23 15.10 2.36
N ILE A 128 -0.82 14.56 1.74
CA ILE A 128 -0.83 13.18 1.21
C ILE A 128 0.21 13.04 0.09
N ILE A 129 0.25 14.00 -0.83
CA ILE A 129 1.21 14.04 -1.93
C ILE A 129 2.64 14.16 -1.38
N ALA A 130 2.88 15.09 -0.45
CA ALA A 130 4.18 15.29 0.17
C ALA A 130 4.66 14.02 0.91
N ASN A 131 3.77 13.32 1.61
CA ASN A 131 4.08 12.02 2.24
C ASN A 131 4.51 10.96 1.21
N TYR A 132 3.90 10.94 0.04
CA TYR A 132 4.29 10.04 -1.02
C TYR A 132 5.66 10.41 -1.62
N GLU A 133 5.91 11.69 -1.89
CA GLU A 133 7.14 12.17 -2.52
C GLU A 133 8.39 11.91 -1.66
N VAL A 134 8.26 11.98 -0.33
CA VAL A 134 9.38 11.72 0.59
C VAL A 134 9.96 10.33 0.42
N THR A 135 9.21 9.38 -0.11
CA THR A 135 9.65 8.01 -0.39
C THR A 135 10.85 7.98 -1.34
N TYR A 136 10.88 8.87 -2.34
CA TYR A 136 12.00 8.97 -3.28
C TYR A 136 13.32 9.30 -2.57
N THR A 137 13.28 10.18 -1.57
CA THR A 137 14.47 10.57 -0.80
C THR A 137 15.10 9.38 -0.08
N TYR A 138 14.28 8.51 0.49
CA TYR A 138 14.75 7.30 1.18
C TYR A 138 15.18 6.19 0.23
N LEU A 139 14.50 6.03 -0.91
CA LEU A 139 14.84 5.00 -1.89
C LEU A 139 16.10 5.35 -2.69
N LYS A 140 16.34 6.63 -2.97
CA LYS A 140 17.48 7.10 -3.77
C LYS A 140 18.83 6.62 -3.26
N GLU A 141 18.98 6.46 -1.95
CA GLU A 141 20.25 6.01 -1.32
C GLU A 141 20.38 4.47 -1.34
N ASN A 142 19.25 3.75 -1.48
CA ASN A 142 19.17 2.30 -1.35
C ASN A 142 18.85 1.57 -2.67
N VAL A 143 18.80 2.28 -3.82
CA VAL A 143 18.36 1.68 -5.08
C VAL A 143 19.43 0.76 -5.66
N THR A 144 19.33 -0.50 -5.31
CA THR A 144 19.83 -1.64 -6.10
C THR A 144 18.77 -2.21 -7.06
N LEU A 145 17.57 -1.62 -7.09
CA LEU A 145 16.52 -1.97 -8.03
C LEU A 145 16.85 -1.34 -9.39
N ARG A 146 17.74 -1.99 -10.15
CA ARG A 146 17.78 -1.78 -11.60
C ARG A 146 16.52 -2.42 -12.15
N LEU A 147 15.50 -1.60 -12.39
CA LEU A 147 14.33 -2.01 -13.14
C LEU A 147 14.77 -2.27 -14.60
N ASP A 148 14.16 -3.27 -15.21
CA ASP A 148 14.41 -3.59 -16.64
C ASP A 148 14.10 -2.37 -17.51
N ASP A 149 14.78 -2.28 -18.67
CA ASP A 149 14.59 -1.24 -19.70
C ASP A 149 13.11 -0.94 -19.94
N GLY A 150 12.72 0.31 -19.75
CA GLY A 150 11.36 0.82 -19.95
C GLY A 150 10.53 0.98 -18.66
N LEU A 151 11.09 0.70 -17.49
CA LEU A 151 10.47 0.90 -16.18
C LEU A 151 11.23 1.90 -15.29
N GLU A 152 12.23 2.61 -15.86
CA GLU A 152 13.07 3.57 -15.11
C GLU A 152 12.23 4.68 -14.47
N GLU A 153 11.07 5.00 -15.05
CA GLU A 153 10.15 5.96 -14.44
C GLU A 153 9.63 5.51 -13.07
N LEU A 154 9.50 4.19 -12.85
CA LEU A 154 9.07 3.65 -11.55
C LEU A 154 10.11 3.84 -10.44
N GLU A 155 11.34 4.24 -10.73
CA GLU A 155 12.34 4.61 -9.72
C GLU A 155 11.95 5.90 -9.00
N PHE A 156 11.17 6.78 -9.65
CA PHE A 156 10.76 8.07 -9.09
C PHE A 156 9.45 7.95 -8.30
N SER A 157 9.21 8.92 -7.42
CA SER A 157 7.93 9.15 -6.74
C SER A 157 7.33 10.48 -7.24
N LYS A 158 6.94 10.51 -8.53
CA LYS A 158 6.39 11.73 -9.14
C LYS A 158 5.01 12.01 -8.56
N PRO A 159 4.74 13.23 -8.05
CA PRO A 159 3.49 13.58 -7.36
C PRO A 159 2.25 13.31 -8.21
N GLN A 160 2.33 13.56 -9.52
CA GLN A 160 1.20 13.40 -10.44
C GLN A 160 0.64 11.96 -10.50
N TRP A 161 1.38 10.95 -10.09
CA TRP A 161 0.89 9.57 -10.13
C TRP A 161 -0.09 9.28 -9.00
N ILE A 162 0.29 9.62 -7.78
CA ILE A 162 -0.60 9.45 -6.61
C ILE A 162 -1.75 10.47 -6.67
N GLU A 163 -1.48 11.68 -7.18
CA GLU A 163 -2.47 12.71 -7.40
C GLU A 163 -3.57 12.25 -8.35
N ARG A 164 -3.22 11.60 -9.45
CA ARG A 164 -4.19 11.05 -10.40
C ARG A 164 -5.12 10.01 -9.75
N ALA A 165 -4.59 9.13 -8.89
CA ALA A 165 -5.41 8.17 -8.16
C ALA A 165 -6.29 8.85 -7.11
N TYR A 166 -5.80 9.89 -6.43
CA TYR A 166 -6.56 10.70 -5.50
C TYR A 166 -7.73 11.40 -6.21
N ASP A 167 -7.46 12.09 -7.31
CA ASP A 167 -8.46 12.82 -8.09
C ASP A 167 -9.49 11.86 -8.68
N HIS A 168 -9.07 10.70 -9.18
CA HIS A 168 -9.97 9.65 -9.64
C HIS A 168 -10.99 9.24 -8.55
N ILE A 169 -10.54 9.06 -7.29
CA ILE A 169 -11.45 8.74 -6.19
C ILE A 169 -12.44 9.88 -5.97
N LEU A 170 -12.00 11.15 -5.97
CA LEU A 170 -12.90 12.28 -5.73
C LEU A 170 -13.86 12.53 -6.90
N GLU A 171 -13.40 12.40 -8.13
CA GLU A 171 -14.22 12.60 -9.34
C GLU A 171 -15.32 11.54 -9.46
N HIS A 172 -15.02 10.27 -9.18
CA HIS A 172 -15.96 9.17 -9.39
C HIS A 172 -16.82 8.88 -8.15
N TYR A 173 -16.32 9.16 -6.95
CA TYR A 173 -17.01 8.81 -5.71
C TYR A 173 -17.30 10.01 -4.80
N GLY A 174 -16.77 11.18 -5.10
CA GLY A 174 -16.96 12.40 -4.34
C GLY A 174 -16.24 12.46 -2.99
N SER A 175 -15.85 11.32 -2.40
CA SER A 175 -15.09 11.25 -1.15
C SER A 175 -14.51 9.86 -0.92
N PHE A 176 -13.44 9.75 -0.12
CA PHE A 176 -12.88 8.47 0.33
C PHE A 176 -13.89 7.61 1.10
N LYS A 177 -14.79 8.23 1.85
CA LYS A 177 -15.87 7.51 2.54
C LYS A 177 -16.83 6.84 1.56
N VAL A 178 -17.27 7.54 0.51
CA VAL A 178 -18.17 6.99 -0.51
C VAL A 178 -17.44 5.94 -1.36
N TYR A 179 -16.18 6.17 -1.69
CA TYR A 179 -15.33 5.17 -2.33
C TYR A 179 -15.27 3.87 -1.52
N LEU A 180 -14.99 3.94 -0.21
CA LEU A 180 -14.96 2.76 0.65
C LEU A 180 -16.33 2.08 0.80
N MET A 181 -17.42 2.82 0.70
CA MET A 181 -18.76 2.22 0.59
C MET A 181 -18.94 1.48 -0.74
N ALA A 182 -18.42 2.02 -1.84
CA ALA A 182 -18.43 1.36 -3.15
C ALA A 182 -17.48 0.15 -3.21
N VAL A 183 -16.45 0.11 -2.36
CA VAL A 183 -15.60 -1.06 -2.09
C VAL A 183 -16.38 -2.19 -1.40
N GLY A 184 -17.44 -1.86 -0.65
CA GLY A 184 -18.30 -2.82 0.06
C GLY A 184 -18.32 -2.67 1.58
N LEU A 185 -17.62 -1.68 2.13
CA LEU A 185 -17.60 -1.44 3.58
C LEU A 185 -18.88 -0.73 4.05
N THR A 186 -19.37 -1.11 5.21
CA THR A 186 -20.48 -0.44 5.86
C THR A 186 -20.04 0.90 6.47
N LYS A 187 -20.99 1.82 6.66
CA LYS A 187 -20.74 3.11 7.35
C LYS A 187 -20.16 2.92 8.76
N LYS A 188 -20.54 1.85 9.46
CA LYS A 188 -20.04 1.52 10.80
C LYS A 188 -18.57 1.09 10.77
N GLU A 189 -18.20 0.24 9.84
CA GLU A 189 -16.81 -0.20 9.63
C GLU A 189 -15.91 0.96 9.26
N ILE A 190 -16.31 1.79 8.29
CA ILE A 190 -15.56 2.98 7.87
C ILE A 190 -15.36 3.94 9.06
N LYS A 191 -16.42 4.15 9.88
CA LYS A 191 -16.31 4.97 11.10
C LYS A 191 -15.29 4.40 12.07
N LYS A 192 -15.29 3.06 12.28
CA LYS A 192 -14.37 2.38 13.19
C LYS A 192 -12.91 2.56 12.74
N VAL A 193 -12.64 2.36 11.44
CA VAL A 193 -11.29 2.59 10.88
C VAL A 193 -10.88 4.06 11.04
N ARG A 194 -11.75 5.01 10.69
CA ARG A 194 -11.45 6.44 10.83
C ARG A 194 -11.13 6.83 12.28
N GLN A 195 -11.84 6.28 13.26
CA GLN A 195 -11.61 6.55 14.68
C GLN A 195 -10.24 6.05 15.17
N LYS A 196 -9.69 4.99 14.56
CA LYS A 196 -8.32 4.56 14.85
C LYS A 196 -7.26 5.51 14.28
N LEU A 197 -7.54 6.14 13.17
CA LEU A 197 -6.59 7.03 12.47
C LEU A 197 -6.56 8.44 13.06
N VAL A 198 -7.64 8.85 13.72
CA VAL A 198 -7.79 10.23 14.26
C VAL A 198 -7.92 10.13 15.77
N ILE A 199 -6.87 10.59 16.46
CA ILE A 199 -6.82 10.70 17.93
C ILE A 199 -7.56 11.96 18.38
#